data_6c389c8de0ec5c4e80157555477f4b65
#
_entry.id   6c389c8de0ec5c4e80157555477f4b65
#
_cell.length_a   1.000
_cell.length_b   1.000
_cell.length_c   1.000
_cell.angle_alpha   90.00
_cell.angle_beta   90.00
_cell.angle_gamma   90.00
#
_symmetry.space_group_name_H-M   'P 1'
#
loop_
_entity.id
_entity.type
_entity.pdbx_description
1 polymer ?
#
loop_
_entity_poly.entity_id
_entity_poly.type
_entity_poly.pdbx_seq_one_letter_code
_entity_poly.pdbx_strand_id
1 'polypeptide(L)' 'MISYSPFWRTLRAKNITTYALITRHNISSATIDRIKKGKGITTTKLDDFCRILQCSISDIVEYVPDEK' A
#
# COMPACT_ATOMS: atom_id res chain seq x y z
N MET A 1 4.14 15.21 2.53
CA MET A 1 4.50 13.86 2.98
C MET A 1 3.67 12.82 2.24
N ILE A 2 4.19 11.62 2.13
CA ILE A 2 3.46 10.53 1.48
C ILE A 2 2.53 9.87 2.48
N SER A 3 1.29 9.66 2.07
CA SER A 3 0.29 9.00 2.90
C SER A 3 -0.14 7.69 2.23
N TYR A 4 -0.37 6.66 3.04
CA TYR A 4 -0.88 5.39 2.55
C TYR A 4 -2.38 5.24 2.76
N SER A 5 -3.08 6.34 3.06
CA SER A 5 -4.53 6.27 3.22
C SER A 5 -5.24 5.62 2.04
N PRO A 6 -4.85 5.92 0.77
CA PRO A 6 -5.49 5.25 -0.36
C PRO A 6 -5.33 3.73 -0.33
N PHE A 7 -4.16 3.24 0.12
CA PHE A 7 -3.91 1.81 0.20
C PHE A 7 -4.97 1.11 1.07
N TRP A 8 -5.21 1.66 2.25
CA TRP A 8 -6.19 1.05 3.16
C TRP A 8 -7.60 1.12 2.60
N ARG A 9 -7.95 2.24 1.94
CA ARG A 9 -9.27 2.35 1.29
C ARG A 9 -9.42 1.33 0.18
N THR A 10 -8.37 1.13 -0.61
CA THR A 10 -8.41 0.18 -1.72
C THR A 10 -8.57 -1.25 -1.20
N LEU A 11 -7.85 -1.62 -0.15
CA LEU A 11 -8.02 -2.94 0.44
C LEU A 11 -9.45 -3.15 0.90
N ARG A 12 -10.02 -2.15 1.55
CA ARG A 12 -11.37 -2.23 2.05
C ARG A 12 -12.37 -2.36 0.91
N ALA A 13 -12.19 -1.54 -0.12
CA ALA A 13 -13.08 -1.56 -1.27
C ALA A 13 -13.05 -2.90 -2.01
N LYS A 14 -11.88 -3.53 -2.05
CA LYS A 14 -11.72 -4.82 -2.75
C LYS A 14 -11.89 -6.01 -1.83
N ASN A 15 -12.15 -5.75 -0.56
CA ASN A 15 -12.34 -6.80 0.44
C ASN A 15 -11.13 -7.73 0.53
N ILE A 16 -9.94 -7.13 0.52
CA ILE A 16 -8.67 -7.85 0.61
C ILE A 16 -8.01 -7.48 1.94
N THR A 17 -7.48 -8.48 2.65
CA THR A 17 -6.80 -8.24 3.92
C THR A 17 -5.30 -8.24 3.72
N THR A 18 -4.58 -7.64 4.68
CA THR A 18 -3.12 -7.70 4.65
C THR A 18 -2.65 -9.14 4.80
N TYR A 19 -3.38 -9.95 5.55
CA TYR A 19 -3.07 -11.36 5.70
C TYR A 19 -3.08 -12.07 4.33
N ALA A 20 -4.07 -11.77 3.50
CA ALA A 20 -4.14 -12.36 2.16
C ALA A 20 -2.97 -11.91 1.30
N LEU A 21 -2.57 -10.64 1.43
CA LEU A 21 -1.40 -10.15 0.69
C LEU A 21 -0.14 -10.93 1.06
N ILE A 22 0.03 -11.21 2.35
CA ILE A 22 1.20 -11.93 2.82
C ILE A 22 1.16 -13.39 2.40
N THR A 23 0.02 -14.04 2.59
CA THR A 23 -0.07 -15.50 2.41
C THR A 23 -0.31 -15.91 0.97
N ARG A 24 -1.02 -15.11 0.18
CA ARG A 24 -1.40 -15.49 -1.18
C ARG A 24 -0.58 -14.80 -2.25
N HIS A 25 -0.02 -13.64 -1.93
CA HIS A 25 0.67 -12.82 -2.94
C HIS A 25 2.14 -12.60 -2.62
N ASN A 26 2.65 -13.26 -1.60
CA ASN A 26 4.08 -13.21 -1.24
C ASN A 26 4.58 -11.81 -0.88
N ILE A 27 3.70 -10.97 -0.38
CA ILE A 27 4.13 -9.67 0.14
C ILE A 27 4.73 -9.92 1.52
N SER A 28 5.92 -9.39 1.78
CA SER A 28 6.54 -9.63 3.08
C SER A 28 5.80 -8.86 4.17
N SER A 29 5.76 -9.46 5.36
CA SER A 29 5.15 -8.78 6.50
C SER A 29 5.92 -7.51 6.86
N ALA A 30 7.21 -7.48 6.56
CA ALA A 30 8.01 -6.28 6.79
C ALA A 30 7.53 -5.11 5.93
N THR A 31 7.14 -5.38 4.69
CA THR A 31 6.61 -4.34 3.82
C THR A 31 5.30 -3.79 4.37
N ILE A 32 4.42 -4.68 4.82
CA ILE A 32 3.15 -4.25 5.42
C ILE A 32 3.40 -3.42 6.67
N ASP A 33 4.37 -3.84 7.49
CA ASP A 33 4.72 -3.12 8.70
C ASP A 33 5.21 -1.71 8.38
N ARG A 34 6.03 -1.56 7.34
CA ARG A 34 6.50 -0.25 6.93
C ARG A 34 5.34 0.65 6.53
N ILE A 35 4.37 0.10 5.80
CA ILE A 35 3.20 0.86 5.41
C ILE A 35 2.41 1.31 6.64
N LYS A 36 2.23 0.42 7.61
CA LYS A 36 1.52 0.75 8.86
C LYS A 36 2.20 1.87 9.62
N LYS A 37 3.53 1.92 9.54
CA LYS A 37 4.31 2.93 10.27
C LYS A 37 4.54 4.19 9.45
N GLY A 38 4.02 4.24 8.24
CA GLY A 38 4.19 5.42 7.38
C GLY A 38 5.58 5.56 6.81
N LYS A 39 6.34 4.46 6.73
CA LYS A 39 7.70 4.49 6.19
C LYS A 39 7.69 4.25 4.70
N GLY A 40 8.75 4.69 4.02
CA GLY A 40 8.84 4.54 2.58
C GLY A 40 8.98 3.10 2.14
N ILE A 41 8.49 2.81 0.95
CA ILE A 41 8.71 1.55 0.27
C ILE A 41 9.24 1.85 -1.11
N THR A 42 9.84 0.85 -1.76
CA THR A 42 10.43 1.07 -3.08
C THR A 42 9.34 1.16 -4.14
N THR A 43 9.69 1.76 -5.28
CA THR A 43 8.77 1.80 -6.41
C THR A 43 8.49 0.40 -6.93
N THR A 44 9.43 -0.53 -6.76
CA THR A 44 9.20 -1.93 -7.12
C THR A 44 8.04 -2.51 -6.31
N LYS A 45 7.99 -2.19 -5.02
CA LYS A 45 6.87 -2.66 -4.20
C LYS A 45 5.56 -1.99 -4.59
N LEU A 46 5.61 -0.71 -4.96
CA LEU A 46 4.43 -0.04 -5.48
C LEU A 46 3.91 -0.75 -6.72
N ASP A 47 4.83 -1.13 -7.62
CA ASP A 47 4.47 -1.87 -8.82
C ASP A 47 3.79 -3.19 -8.46
N ASP A 48 4.33 -3.90 -7.48
CA ASP A 48 3.75 -5.17 -7.04
C ASP A 48 2.32 -4.97 -6.55
N PHE A 49 2.08 -3.95 -5.73
CA PHE A 49 0.75 -3.69 -5.22
C PHE A 49 -0.23 -3.31 -6.33
N CYS A 50 0.21 -2.48 -7.26
CA CYS A 50 -0.67 -2.08 -8.36
C CYS A 50 -1.06 -3.30 -9.19
N ARG A 51 -0.12 -4.20 -9.44
CA ARG A 51 -0.38 -5.40 -10.22
C ARG A 51 -1.32 -6.35 -9.47
N ILE A 52 -1.05 -6.58 -8.19
CA ILE A 52 -1.83 -7.50 -7.38
C ILE A 52 -3.25 -6.98 -7.20
N LEU A 53 -3.39 -5.70 -6.89
CA LEU A 53 -4.68 -5.10 -6.60
C LEU A 53 -5.38 -4.58 -7.85
N GLN A 54 -4.69 -4.60 -8.98
CA GLN A 54 -5.21 -4.11 -10.26
C GLN A 54 -5.74 -2.69 -10.10
N CYS A 55 -4.85 -1.81 -9.66
CA CYS A 55 -5.19 -0.42 -9.40
C CYS A 55 -4.03 0.47 -9.84
N SER A 56 -4.21 1.77 -9.72
CA SER A 56 -3.17 2.72 -10.07
C SER A 56 -2.39 3.13 -8.83
N ILE A 57 -1.28 3.84 -9.04
CA ILE A 57 -0.45 4.31 -7.93
C ILE A 57 -1.25 5.22 -6.99
N SER A 58 -2.16 6.01 -7.53
CA SER A 58 -2.98 6.89 -6.69
C SER A 58 -3.93 6.14 -5.77
N ASP A 59 -4.14 4.86 -6.04
CA ASP A 59 -4.92 4.00 -5.14
C ASP A 59 -4.07 3.38 -4.03
N ILE A 60 -2.78 3.65 -4.03
CA ILE A 60 -1.85 3.15 -3.02
C ILE A 60 -1.32 4.28 -2.15
N VAL A 61 -0.86 5.36 -2.77
CA VAL A 61 -0.24 6.48 -2.06
C VAL A 61 -0.79 7.80 -2.57
N GLU A 62 -0.65 8.83 -1.75
CA GLU A 62 -0.97 10.18 -2.15
C GLU A 62 0.04 11.12 -1.49
N TYR A 63 0.23 12.28 -2.09
CA TYR A 63 1.05 13.31 -1.48
C TYR A 63 0.16 14.26 -0.70
N VAL A 64 0.53 14.48 0.55
CA VAL A 64 -0.18 15.42 1.41
C VAL A 64 0.81 16.53 1.75
N PRO A 65 0.53 17.79 1.36
CA PRO A 65 1.46 18.88 1.67
C PRO A 65 1.63 19.03 3.17
N ASP A 66 2.86 19.28 3.58
CA ASP A 66 3.14 19.55 5.00
C ASP A 66 2.59 20.92 5.35
N GLU A 67 1.91 20.97 6.48
CA GLU A 67 1.39 22.21 7.01
C GLU A 67 2.46 22.93 7.81
N LYS A 68 2.48 24.27 7.70
CA LYS A 68 3.43 25.06 8.48
C LYS A 68 2.72 26.10 9.25
#